data_e8b753c570616827130f70337f66d301
#
_entry.id   e8b753c570616827130f70337f66d301
#
_cell.length_a   1.000
_cell.length_b   1.000
_cell.length_c   1.000
_cell.angle_alpha   90.00
_cell.angle_beta   90.00
_cell.angle_gamma   90.00
#
_symmetry.space_group_name_H-M   'P 1'
#
loop_
_entity.id
_entity.type
_entity.pdbx_description
1 polymer ?
#
loop_
_entity_poly.entity_id
_entity_poly.type
_entity_poly.pdbx_seq_one_letter_code
_entity_poly.pdbx_strand_id
1 'polypeptide(L)'
;MLVTRRKAIMTGAALAASPLLSRTLYAQDKLASLAFGPSTAVYAIGMIADLKGYFKDEGVTLKLLTGNAGTFGRQTLAAGQVMFAHGDASHPLQLTARGKPCKILLATEMVASYASIVVRKDLYDAGITSVEKLAAYKRPDGAKPIVAATSIGSGTWVYGTYVFETRGLADKVNWVAGGGSSTMFPSLETKQFDAIMAPPSWIVETETRGFGKAIYNTAEAGVFEKDFGGTLPVLVIYALQDTIDQDKATVQGFVNAAYRAMRWVKTAPLDEVYALVADKYFAGIDPVAVKAELGFDKATWVYDGRIDQASYDRGAKPWYRKGTDIPQTKYQDIVDMSFLDAAQAKYK
;
A
#
# COMPACT_ATOMS: atom_id res chain seq x y z
N MET A 1 -58.10 52.84 -11.41
CA MET A 1 -58.00 53.63 -12.64
C MET A 1 -56.85 53.10 -13.41
N LEU A 2 -57.06 52.19 -14.31
CA LEU A 2 -57.32 52.33 -15.73
C LEU A 2 -56.15 52.96 -16.49
N VAL A 3 -55.51 52.13 -17.33
CA VAL A 3 -55.39 52.20 -18.78
C VAL A 3 -54.06 52.84 -19.25
N THR A 4 -53.31 52.39 -20.23
CA THR A 4 -53.40 51.51 -21.43
C THR A 4 -52.04 51.49 -22.11
N ARG A 5 -51.63 50.35 -22.59
CA ARG A 5 -51.34 49.90 -23.98
C ARG A 5 -50.65 50.81 -24.98
N ARG A 6 -49.64 50.22 -25.63
CA ARG A 6 -49.19 50.24 -27.04
C ARG A 6 -48.24 51.37 -27.47
N LYS A 7 -47.09 51.04 -27.96
CA LYS A 7 -46.81 50.69 -29.37
C LYS A 7 -45.36 50.30 -29.60
N ALA A 8 -45.20 49.30 -30.39
CA ALA A 8 -43.95 48.83 -30.99
C ALA A 8 -43.48 49.83 -32.08
N ILE A 9 -42.18 49.84 -32.35
CA ILE A 9 -41.61 50.00 -33.73
C ILE A 9 -40.23 49.38 -33.74
N MET A 10 -40.01 48.55 -34.75
CA MET A 10 -38.78 47.91 -35.21
C MET A 10 -37.75 48.95 -35.69
N THR A 11 -36.47 48.66 -35.52
CA THR A 11 -35.50 48.65 -36.65
C THR A 11 -34.08 48.42 -36.12
N GLY A 12 -33.31 47.62 -36.84
CA GLY A 12 -31.85 47.70 -36.86
C GLY A 12 -31.09 46.43 -36.45
N ALA A 13 -30.98 45.48 -37.36
CA ALA A 13 -29.98 44.44 -37.28
C ALA A 13 -28.57 45.04 -37.38
N ALA A 14 -27.74 44.90 -36.36
CA ALA A 14 -26.31 45.09 -36.46
C ALA A 14 -25.67 43.75 -36.06
N LEU A 15 -25.19 43.04 -37.06
CA LEU A 15 -24.26 41.92 -36.91
C LEU A 15 -22.96 42.43 -36.29
N ALA A 16 -22.83 42.31 -34.99
CA ALA A 16 -21.55 42.45 -34.32
C ALA A 16 -20.87 41.09 -34.34
N ALA A 17 -19.88 40.93 -35.19
CA ALA A 17 -18.91 39.84 -35.19
C ALA A 17 -18.21 39.85 -33.83
N SER A 18 -18.62 38.94 -32.93
CA SER A 18 -17.88 38.67 -31.70
C SER A 18 -16.58 37.95 -32.09
N PRO A 19 -15.41 38.44 -31.67
CA PRO A 19 -14.19 37.69 -31.85
C PRO A 19 -14.33 36.40 -31.05
N LEU A 20 -14.21 35.26 -31.71
CA LEU A 20 -13.97 33.98 -31.10
C LEU A 20 -12.70 34.10 -30.23
N LEU A 21 -12.90 34.46 -28.99
CA LEU A 21 -11.91 34.24 -27.93
C LEU A 21 -11.65 32.74 -27.94
N SER A 22 -10.58 32.33 -28.56
CA SER A 22 -9.95 31.03 -28.36
C SER A 22 -9.69 30.94 -26.86
N ARG A 23 -10.62 30.35 -26.14
CA ARG A 23 -10.34 29.83 -24.80
C ARG A 23 -9.24 28.81 -25.03
N THR A 24 -8.02 29.21 -24.79
CA THR A 24 -6.94 28.32 -24.43
C THR A 24 -7.47 27.64 -23.18
N LEU A 25 -8.02 26.45 -23.34
CA LEU A 25 -8.23 25.51 -22.24
C LEU A 25 -6.82 25.27 -21.68
N TYR A 26 -6.45 26.05 -20.66
CA TYR A 26 -5.45 25.58 -19.73
C TYR A 26 -5.99 24.22 -19.28
N ALA A 27 -5.31 23.16 -19.68
CA ALA A 27 -5.54 21.85 -19.12
C ALA A 27 -5.42 22.07 -17.62
N GLN A 28 -6.55 22.02 -16.92
CA GLN A 28 -6.58 22.07 -15.48
C GLN A 28 -5.78 20.83 -15.06
N ASP A 29 -4.61 21.03 -14.41
CA ASP A 29 -3.77 19.93 -13.96
C ASP A 29 -4.70 18.94 -13.22
N LYS A 30 -4.83 17.75 -13.80
CA LYS A 30 -5.74 16.75 -13.25
C LYS A 30 -5.20 16.32 -11.89
N LEU A 31 -5.96 16.57 -10.85
CA LEU A 31 -5.62 16.18 -9.49
C LEU A 31 -5.78 14.67 -9.36
N ALA A 32 -4.67 13.95 -9.44
CA ALA A 32 -4.62 12.55 -9.06
C ALA A 32 -4.44 12.43 -7.54
N SER A 33 -4.88 11.32 -6.98
CA SER A 33 -4.74 11.04 -5.56
C SER A 33 -4.35 9.60 -5.31
N LEU A 34 -3.36 9.41 -4.44
CA LEU A 34 -2.86 8.10 -4.01
C LEU A 34 -3.04 7.96 -2.51
N ALA A 35 -3.63 6.87 -2.07
CA ALA A 35 -3.74 6.53 -0.66
C ALA A 35 -2.97 5.24 -0.32
N PHE A 36 -2.33 5.23 0.85
CA PHE A 36 -1.62 4.08 1.39
C PHE A 36 -1.77 4.01 2.93
N GLY A 37 -1.29 2.92 3.54
CA GLY A 37 -1.39 2.66 4.97
C GLY A 37 -0.48 3.54 5.83
N PRO A 38 0.02 3.04 6.97
CA PRO A 38 0.92 3.79 7.84
C PRO A 38 2.18 4.24 7.11
N SER A 39 2.78 5.36 7.54
CA SER A 39 4.04 5.84 6.98
C SER A 39 5.17 4.87 7.33
N THR A 40 5.48 4.00 6.39
CA THR A 40 6.58 3.02 6.40
C THR A 40 7.25 3.02 5.04
N ALA A 41 8.50 2.57 4.98
CA ALA A 41 9.30 2.63 3.75
C ALA A 41 8.77 1.72 2.62
N VAL A 42 7.93 0.73 2.95
CA VAL A 42 7.26 -0.11 1.96
C VAL A 42 6.44 0.68 0.92
N TYR A 43 6.03 1.91 1.24
CA TYR A 43 5.31 2.80 0.31
C TYR A 43 6.20 3.84 -0.37
N ALA A 44 7.52 3.77 -0.19
CA ALA A 44 8.46 4.83 -0.61
C ALA A 44 8.45 5.13 -2.11
N ILE A 45 8.10 4.19 -2.98
CA ILE A 45 8.09 4.42 -4.44
C ILE A 45 7.19 5.61 -4.81
N GLY A 46 5.97 5.70 -4.27
CA GLY A 46 5.08 6.83 -4.49
C GLY A 46 5.62 8.14 -3.90
N MET A 47 6.24 8.07 -2.71
CA MET A 47 6.87 9.21 -2.03
C MET A 47 8.07 9.75 -2.82
N ILE A 48 8.92 8.85 -3.34
CA ILE A 48 10.07 9.19 -4.18
C ILE A 48 9.62 9.85 -5.48
N ALA A 49 8.60 9.29 -6.16
CA ALA A 49 8.07 9.86 -7.39
C ALA A 49 7.56 11.29 -7.18
N ASP A 50 6.89 11.55 -6.05
CA ASP A 50 6.42 12.89 -5.67
C ASP A 50 7.59 13.86 -5.42
N LEU A 51 8.55 13.48 -4.57
CA LEU A 51 9.70 14.31 -4.21
C LEU A 51 10.65 14.59 -5.37
N LYS A 52 10.79 13.65 -6.31
CA LYS A 52 11.56 13.83 -7.54
C LYS A 52 10.82 14.66 -8.61
N GLY A 53 9.56 15.03 -8.36
CA GLY A 53 8.75 15.78 -9.31
C GLY A 53 8.26 14.97 -10.52
N TYR A 54 8.40 13.64 -10.49
CA TYR A 54 8.08 12.80 -11.65
C TYR A 54 6.60 12.82 -12.01
N PHE A 55 5.69 12.96 -11.05
CA PHE A 55 4.27 13.14 -11.35
C PHE A 55 4.00 14.43 -12.12
N LYS A 56 4.60 15.54 -11.69
CA LYS A 56 4.47 16.84 -12.35
C LYS A 56 5.00 16.78 -13.80
N ASP A 57 6.15 16.13 -14.02
CA ASP A 57 6.73 15.95 -15.35
C ASP A 57 5.80 15.17 -16.29
N GLU A 58 4.95 14.29 -15.76
CA GLU A 58 3.95 13.51 -16.50
C GLU A 58 2.58 14.22 -16.57
N GLY A 59 2.49 15.50 -16.19
CA GLY A 59 1.24 16.26 -16.20
C GLY A 59 0.24 15.83 -15.12
N VAL A 60 0.70 15.17 -14.06
CA VAL A 60 -0.12 14.69 -12.95
C VAL A 60 0.18 15.51 -11.71
N THR A 61 -0.83 16.24 -11.20
CA THR A 61 -0.76 16.85 -9.88
C THR A 61 -1.21 15.83 -8.85
N LEU A 62 -0.30 15.39 -7.97
CA LEU A 62 -0.57 14.33 -7.02
C LEU A 62 -0.90 14.85 -5.63
N LYS A 63 -1.97 14.30 -5.03
CA LYS A 63 -2.27 14.38 -3.60
C LYS A 63 -2.01 13.03 -2.95
N LEU A 64 -1.08 12.97 -2.00
CA LEU A 64 -0.83 11.78 -1.18
C LEU A 64 -1.69 11.80 0.09
N LEU A 65 -2.31 10.68 0.41
CA LEU A 65 -3.08 10.47 1.62
C LEU A 65 -2.53 9.25 2.37
N THR A 66 -2.28 9.39 3.65
CA THR A 66 -1.85 8.29 4.51
C THR A 66 -2.81 8.10 5.69
N GLY A 67 -2.93 6.88 6.16
CA GLY A 67 -3.75 6.52 7.33
C GLY A 67 -3.05 5.54 8.24
N ASN A 68 -3.63 5.29 9.42
CA ASN A 68 -3.02 4.40 10.42
C ASN A 68 -3.32 2.91 10.22
N ALA A 69 -4.08 2.53 9.19
CA ALA A 69 -4.46 1.15 8.95
C ALA A 69 -4.00 0.68 7.58
N GLY A 70 -3.52 -0.56 7.48
CA GLY A 70 -3.09 -1.15 6.20
C GLY A 70 -4.20 -1.21 5.13
N THR A 71 -5.48 -1.17 5.56
CA THR A 71 -6.65 -1.13 4.67
C THR A 71 -7.05 0.28 4.24
N PHE A 72 -6.39 1.34 4.70
CA PHE A 72 -6.78 2.74 4.44
C PHE A 72 -6.87 3.04 2.94
N GLY A 73 -5.84 2.69 2.16
CA GLY A 73 -5.84 2.89 0.71
C GLY A 73 -7.03 2.21 0.02
N ARG A 74 -7.32 0.95 0.38
CA ARG A 74 -8.47 0.22 -0.13
C ARG A 74 -9.81 0.87 0.21
N GLN A 75 -9.97 1.35 1.44
CA GLN A 75 -11.22 1.97 1.90
C GLN A 75 -11.47 3.30 1.21
N THR A 76 -10.47 4.16 1.10
CA THR A 76 -10.57 5.46 0.41
C THR A 76 -10.80 5.31 -1.09
N LEU A 77 -10.16 4.30 -1.72
CA LEU A 77 -10.42 3.96 -3.13
C LEU A 77 -11.86 3.46 -3.32
N ALA A 78 -12.33 2.57 -2.46
CA ALA A 78 -13.70 2.08 -2.51
C ALA A 78 -14.75 3.19 -2.33
N ALA A 79 -14.44 4.21 -1.55
CA ALA A 79 -15.29 5.38 -1.33
C ALA A 79 -15.20 6.43 -2.47
N GLY A 80 -14.36 6.21 -3.49
CA GLY A 80 -14.14 7.17 -4.58
C GLY A 80 -13.40 8.44 -4.17
N GLN A 81 -12.71 8.42 -3.03
CA GLN A 81 -11.97 9.58 -2.50
C GLN A 81 -10.58 9.72 -3.10
N VAL A 82 -10.06 8.65 -3.70
CA VAL A 82 -8.76 8.62 -4.37
C VAL A 82 -8.87 7.87 -5.71
N MET A 83 -7.96 8.18 -6.63
CA MET A 83 -7.86 7.51 -7.92
C MET A 83 -7.03 6.22 -7.85
N PHE A 84 -6.01 6.22 -7.00
CA PHE A 84 -5.07 5.12 -6.86
C PHE A 84 -4.92 4.71 -5.40
N ALA A 85 -4.62 3.44 -5.18
CA ALA A 85 -4.18 2.96 -3.89
C ALA A 85 -2.88 2.17 -4.03
N HIS A 86 -1.99 2.32 -3.04
CA HIS A 86 -0.80 1.51 -2.87
C HIS A 86 -1.02 0.63 -1.65
N GLY A 87 -1.04 -0.65 -1.83
CA GLY A 87 -1.37 -1.58 -0.74
C GLY A 87 -1.20 -3.03 -1.12
N ASP A 88 -1.62 -3.90 -0.23
CA ASP A 88 -1.52 -5.35 -0.39
C ASP A 88 -2.26 -5.84 -1.64
N ALA A 89 -1.67 -6.82 -2.35
CA ALA A 89 -2.22 -7.37 -3.57
C ALA A 89 -3.58 -8.08 -3.38
N SER A 90 -3.92 -8.48 -2.15
CA SER A 90 -5.26 -8.99 -1.83
C SER A 90 -6.34 -7.91 -1.86
N HIS A 91 -5.99 -6.63 -1.72
CA HIS A 91 -6.95 -5.52 -1.64
C HIS A 91 -7.77 -5.33 -2.93
N PRO A 92 -7.18 -5.26 -4.14
CA PRO A 92 -7.96 -5.19 -5.38
C PRO A 92 -8.82 -6.44 -5.61
N LEU A 93 -8.37 -7.62 -5.16
CA LEU A 93 -9.17 -8.84 -5.19
C LEU A 93 -10.41 -8.73 -4.29
N GLN A 94 -10.24 -8.23 -3.06
CA GLN A 94 -11.33 -8.00 -2.12
C GLN A 94 -12.34 -6.96 -2.62
N LEU A 95 -11.89 -5.91 -3.30
CA LEU A 95 -12.77 -4.90 -3.91
C LEU A 95 -13.55 -5.47 -5.07
N THR A 96 -12.88 -6.20 -5.96
CA THR A 96 -13.54 -6.86 -7.11
C THR A 96 -14.59 -7.86 -6.64
N ALA A 97 -14.31 -8.65 -5.59
CA ALA A 97 -15.27 -9.56 -4.97
C ALA A 97 -16.53 -8.85 -4.41
N ARG A 98 -16.41 -7.58 -4.08
CA ARG A 98 -17.50 -6.73 -3.56
C ARG A 98 -18.16 -5.85 -4.63
N GLY A 99 -17.98 -6.19 -5.91
CA GLY A 99 -18.61 -5.49 -7.03
C GLY A 99 -17.94 -4.15 -7.38
N LYS A 100 -16.68 -3.95 -6.97
CA LYS A 100 -15.85 -2.81 -7.35
C LYS A 100 -14.64 -3.31 -8.16
N PRO A 101 -14.79 -3.54 -9.47
CA PRO A 101 -13.73 -4.06 -10.32
C PRO A 101 -12.47 -3.19 -10.24
N CYS A 102 -11.33 -3.83 -10.02
CA CYS A 102 -10.02 -3.20 -9.92
C CYS A 102 -9.04 -3.79 -10.93
N LYS A 103 -8.00 -3.02 -11.23
CA LYS A 103 -6.80 -3.51 -11.91
C LYS A 103 -5.55 -3.16 -11.11
N ILE A 104 -4.66 -4.14 -11.01
CA ILE A 104 -3.28 -3.96 -10.56
C ILE A 104 -2.49 -3.43 -11.74
N LEU A 105 -1.82 -2.29 -11.57
CA LEU A 105 -1.10 -1.59 -12.62
C LEU A 105 0.41 -1.87 -12.60
N LEU A 106 0.96 -2.13 -11.41
CA LEU A 106 2.35 -2.55 -11.20
C LEU A 106 2.53 -3.10 -9.78
N ALA A 107 3.57 -3.92 -9.58
CA ALA A 107 4.05 -4.30 -8.25
C ALA A 107 5.22 -3.42 -7.82
N THR A 108 5.30 -3.11 -6.54
CA THR A 108 6.46 -2.47 -5.92
C THR A 108 7.29 -3.45 -5.12
N GLU A 109 6.67 -4.48 -4.54
CA GLU A 109 7.33 -5.49 -3.73
C GLU A 109 6.79 -6.90 -3.98
N MET A 110 7.71 -7.87 -3.88
CA MET A 110 7.43 -9.30 -4.03
C MET A 110 7.78 -10.11 -2.77
N VAL A 111 8.21 -9.47 -1.70
CA VAL A 111 8.50 -10.05 -0.39
C VAL A 111 7.79 -9.22 0.67
N ALA A 112 6.95 -9.84 1.49
CA ALA A 112 6.22 -9.13 2.55
C ALA A 112 7.12 -8.92 3.78
N SER A 113 7.94 -7.87 3.76
CA SER A 113 8.79 -7.47 4.91
C SER A 113 7.97 -7.27 6.20
N TYR A 114 6.75 -6.79 6.04
CA TYR A 114 5.79 -6.52 7.13
C TYR A 114 5.04 -7.76 7.66
N ALA A 115 5.34 -8.95 7.14
CA ALA A 115 4.79 -10.21 7.66
C ALA A 115 5.57 -10.77 8.86
N SER A 116 6.53 -10.02 9.38
CA SER A 116 7.30 -10.39 10.57
C SER A 116 6.48 -10.25 11.85
N ILE A 117 6.87 -11.00 12.90
CA ILE A 117 6.15 -11.04 14.19
C ILE A 117 7.12 -10.65 15.30
N VAL A 118 6.77 -9.58 16.00
CA VAL A 118 7.46 -9.12 17.23
C VAL A 118 6.61 -9.48 18.43
N VAL A 119 7.20 -10.17 19.39
CA VAL A 119 6.59 -10.48 20.68
C VAL A 119 7.07 -9.50 21.75
N ARG A 120 6.30 -9.28 22.80
CA ARG A 120 6.76 -8.50 23.98
C ARG A 120 8.07 -9.07 24.52
N LYS A 121 8.96 -8.16 24.93
CA LYS A 121 10.29 -8.52 25.45
C LYS A 121 10.23 -9.46 26.66
N ASP A 122 9.31 -9.24 27.60
CA ASP A 122 9.13 -10.10 28.78
C ASP A 122 8.71 -11.54 28.40
N LEU A 123 7.88 -11.71 27.37
CA LEU A 123 7.53 -13.04 26.85
C LEU A 123 8.72 -13.70 26.14
N TYR A 124 9.47 -12.92 25.37
CA TYR A 124 10.69 -13.43 24.73
C TYR A 124 11.70 -13.95 25.77
N ASP A 125 11.94 -13.16 26.83
CA ASP A 125 12.84 -13.51 27.92
C ASP A 125 12.35 -14.72 28.72
N ALA A 126 11.02 -14.92 28.78
CA ALA A 126 10.39 -16.10 29.34
C ALA A 126 10.44 -17.33 28.41
N GLY A 127 11.12 -17.23 27.26
CA GLY A 127 11.35 -18.34 26.34
C GLY A 127 10.39 -18.42 25.14
N ILE A 128 9.49 -17.43 24.92
CA ILE A 128 8.60 -17.38 23.76
C ILE A 128 9.40 -16.83 22.56
N THR A 129 10.13 -17.72 21.90
CA THR A 129 11.13 -17.37 20.85
C THR A 129 10.77 -17.90 19.47
N SER A 130 9.54 -18.43 19.26
CA SER A 130 9.04 -18.87 17.96
C SER A 130 7.52 -18.71 17.88
N VAL A 131 6.98 -18.83 16.65
CA VAL A 131 5.53 -18.79 16.38
C VAL A 131 4.80 -19.90 17.12
N GLU A 132 5.38 -21.11 17.17
CA GLU A 132 4.82 -22.26 17.85
C GLU A 132 4.75 -22.07 19.37
N LYS A 133 5.80 -21.48 19.96
CA LYS A 133 5.81 -21.14 21.38
C LYS A 133 4.83 -20.04 21.73
N LEU A 134 4.68 -19.02 20.87
CA LEU A 134 3.65 -18.00 21.03
C LEU A 134 2.26 -18.63 20.97
N ALA A 135 2.01 -19.51 20.01
CA ALA A 135 0.73 -20.21 19.89
C ALA A 135 0.39 -21.13 21.09
N ALA A 136 1.42 -21.67 21.75
CA ALA A 136 1.26 -22.49 22.96
C ALA A 136 1.10 -21.67 24.24
N TYR A 137 1.49 -20.38 24.22
CA TYR A 137 1.40 -19.50 25.37
C TYR A 137 -0.06 -19.28 25.80
N LYS A 138 -0.27 -19.18 27.09
CA LYS A 138 -1.54 -18.77 27.70
C LYS A 138 -1.32 -17.52 28.54
N ARG A 139 -2.20 -16.56 28.35
CA ARG A 139 -2.25 -15.35 29.17
C ARG A 139 -2.56 -15.73 30.64
N PRO A 140 -2.29 -14.84 31.60
CA PRO A 140 -2.56 -15.13 33.01
C PRO A 140 -4.01 -15.51 33.32
N ASP A 141 -4.96 -15.05 32.52
CA ASP A 141 -6.39 -15.38 32.60
C ASP A 141 -6.76 -16.69 31.86
N GLY A 142 -5.77 -17.41 31.31
CA GLY A 142 -5.98 -18.63 30.52
C GLY A 142 -6.37 -18.39 29.07
N ALA A 143 -6.53 -17.12 28.61
CA ALA A 143 -6.90 -16.78 27.25
C ALA A 143 -5.75 -17.06 26.26
N LYS A 144 -6.10 -17.10 24.98
CA LYS A 144 -5.13 -17.17 23.88
C LYS A 144 -4.33 -15.86 23.78
N PRO A 145 -3.07 -15.91 23.29
CA PRO A 145 -2.31 -14.69 23.03
C PRO A 145 -3.01 -13.80 22.00
N ILE A 146 -2.85 -12.50 22.18
CA ILE A 146 -3.38 -11.46 21.28
C ILE A 146 -2.28 -11.03 20.31
N VAL A 147 -2.52 -11.22 19.02
CA VAL A 147 -1.63 -10.79 17.92
C VAL A 147 -2.31 -9.66 17.17
N ALA A 148 -1.65 -8.50 17.09
CA ALA A 148 -2.20 -7.36 16.38
C ALA A 148 -1.67 -7.25 14.96
N ALA A 149 -2.59 -7.15 14.00
CA ALA A 149 -2.33 -6.70 12.63
C ALA A 149 -2.71 -5.22 12.48
N THR A 150 -2.24 -4.53 11.45
CA THR A 150 -2.62 -3.11 11.23
C THR A 150 -4.14 -2.95 11.08
N SER A 151 -4.81 -3.92 10.50
CA SER A 151 -6.27 -4.07 10.50
C SER A 151 -6.66 -5.47 10.04
N ILE A 152 -7.85 -5.92 10.41
CA ILE A 152 -8.37 -7.18 9.88
C ILE A 152 -8.61 -7.04 8.37
N GLY A 153 -8.10 -8.00 7.60
CA GLY A 153 -8.13 -7.99 6.14
C GLY A 153 -7.06 -7.13 5.47
N SER A 154 -6.08 -6.60 6.22
CA SER A 154 -4.85 -6.01 5.66
C SER A 154 -3.84 -7.09 5.29
N GLY A 155 -2.78 -6.71 4.56
CA GLY A 155 -1.67 -7.61 4.24
C GLY A 155 -1.02 -8.21 5.50
N THR A 156 -0.80 -7.41 6.55
CA THR A 156 -0.26 -7.92 7.82
C THR A 156 -1.14 -9.02 8.42
N TRP A 157 -2.46 -8.89 8.32
CA TRP A 157 -3.39 -9.94 8.77
C TRP A 157 -3.39 -11.14 7.82
N VAL A 158 -3.42 -10.92 6.51
CA VAL A 158 -3.44 -11.99 5.50
C VAL A 158 -2.22 -12.89 5.64
N TYR A 159 -1.02 -12.32 5.66
CA TYR A 159 0.22 -13.10 5.74
C TYR A 159 0.46 -13.62 7.16
N GLY A 160 0.16 -12.84 8.19
CA GLY A 160 0.29 -13.30 9.58
C GLY A 160 -0.58 -14.53 9.85
N THR A 161 -1.87 -14.48 9.50
CA THR A 161 -2.77 -15.63 9.67
C THR A 161 -2.33 -16.83 8.83
N TYR A 162 -1.79 -16.60 7.62
CA TYR A 162 -1.23 -17.67 6.79
C TYR A 162 -0.04 -18.37 7.45
N VAL A 163 0.87 -17.62 8.08
CA VAL A 163 2.01 -18.17 8.82
C VAL A 163 1.56 -19.11 9.95
N PHE A 164 0.50 -18.74 10.68
CA PHE A 164 -0.06 -19.63 11.72
C PHE A 164 -0.82 -20.83 11.12
N GLU A 165 -1.57 -20.61 10.06
CA GLU A 165 -2.37 -21.65 9.40
C GLU A 165 -1.50 -22.76 8.80
N THR A 166 -0.42 -22.41 8.11
CA THR A 166 0.52 -23.40 7.52
C THR A 166 1.24 -24.26 8.57
N ARG A 167 1.24 -23.81 9.83
CA ARG A 167 1.77 -24.54 10.99
C ARG A 167 0.69 -25.30 11.78
N GLY A 168 -0.56 -25.30 11.32
CA GLY A 168 -1.69 -25.91 12.06
C GLY A 168 -2.09 -25.15 13.33
N LEU A 169 -1.77 -23.84 13.39
CA LEU A 169 -1.92 -23.01 14.58
C LEU A 169 -2.99 -21.91 14.42
N ALA A 170 -3.83 -21.97 13.39
CA ALA A 170 -4.78 -20.92 13.02
C ALA A 170 -5.70 -20.49 14.17
N ASP A 171 -6.10 -21.45 15.02
CA ASP A 171 -7.02 -21.22 16.14
C ASP A 171 -6.30 -20.92 17.48
N LYS A 172 -4.98 -20.81 17.51
CA LYS A 172 -4.19 -20.70 18.75
C LYS A 172 -4.00 -19.28 19.23
N VAL A 173 -4.29 -18.29 18.42
CA VAL A 173 -4.14 -16.87 18.76
C VAL A 173 -5.43 -16.09 18.48
N ASN A 174 -5.58 -14.94 19.12
CA ASN A 174 -6.64 -13.97 18.83
C ASN A 174 -6.07 -12.83 18.01
N TRP A 175 -6.60 -12.63 16.80
CA TRP A 175 -6.22 -11.52 15.95
C TRP A 175 -7.04 -10.29 16.24
N VAL A 176 -6.37 -9.12 16.35
CA VAL A 176 -7.01 -7.82 16.57
C VAL A 176 -6.47 -6.77 15.60
N ALA A 177 -7.27 -5.72 15.37
CA ALA A 177 -6.82 -4.54 14.65
C ALA A 177 -6.04 -3.62 15.61
N GLY A 178 -4.75 -3.39 15.31
CA GLY A 178 -3.84 -2.60 16.16
C GLY A 178 -3.55 -1.20 15.63
N GLY A 179 -3.85 -0.90 14.35
CA GLY A 179 -3.52 0.37 13.72
C GLY A 179 -2.05 0.47 13.30
N GLY A 180 -1.45 1.64 13.49
CA GLY A 180 -0.03 1.92 13.22
C GLY A 180 0.86 1.82 14.47
N SER A 181 2.13 2.19 14.35
CA SER A 181 3.11 2.18 15.45
C SER A 181 2.66 3.01 16.65
N SER A 182 2.00 4.14 16.40
CA SER A 182 1.49 5.03 17.45
C SER A 182 0.49 4.38 18.41
N THR A 183 -0.18 3.31 17.98
CA THR A 183 -1.12 2.53 18.80
C THR A 183 -0.55 1.18 19.21
N MET A 184 0.16 0.50 18.28
CA MET A 184 0.70 -0.84 18.55
C MET A 184 1.81 -0.85 19.58
N PHE A 185 2.74 0.12 19.55
CA PHE A 185 3.86 0.15 20.48
C PHE A 185 3.43 0.34 21.93
N PRO A 186 2.62 1.38 22.26
CA PRO A 186 2.10 1.49 23.64
C PRO A 186 1.29 0.27 24.09
N SER A 187 0.52 -0.35 23.18
CA SER A 187 -0.27 -1.53 23.50
C SER A 187 0.60 -2.78 23.75
N LEU A 188 1.75 -2.88 23.05
CA LEU A 188 2.73 -3.94 23.32
C LEU A 188 3.44 -3.70 24.67
N GLU A 189 3.90 -2.46 24.94
CA GLU A 189 4.54 -2.07 26.21
C GLU A 189 3.61 -2.28 27.42
N THR A 190 2.33 -1.92 27.31
CA THR A 190 1.33 -2.05 28.36
C THR A 190 0.67 -3.44 28.43
N LYS A 191 1.17 -4.41 27.64
CA LYS A 191 0.72 -5.81 27.63
C LYS A 191 -0.73 -6.02 27.18
N GLN A 192 -1.30 -5.07 26.46
CA GLN A 192 -2.60 -5.23 25.79
C GLN A 192 -2.47 -6.21 24.63
N PHE A 193 -1.38 -6.13 23.87
CA PHE A 193 -1.00 -7.09 22.85
C PHE A 193 0.15 -7.96 23.34
N ASP A 194 0.18 -9.22 22.95
CA ASP A 194 1.28 -10.15 23.23
C ASP A 194 2.30 -10.16 22.09
N ALA A 195 1.82 -9.93 20.87
CA ALA A 195 2.65 -9.78 19.68
C ALA A 195 2.01 -8.82 18.67
N ILE A 196 2.83 -8.28 17.79
CA ILE A 196 2.41 -7.40 16.68
C ILE A 196 3.05 -7.88 15.37
N MET A 197 2.35 -7.63 14.27
CA MET A 197 2.94 -7.70 12.93
C MET A 197 3.76 -6.45 12.69
N ALA A 198 4.97 -6.59 12.14
CA ALA A 198 5.95 -5.51 12.09
C ALA A 198 6.76 -5.51 10.78
N PRO A 199 6.95 -4.34 10.12
CA PRO A 199 7.99 -4.16 9.12
C PRO A 199 9.38 -4.05 9.80
N PRO A 200 10.48 -4.09 9.02
CA PRO A 200 11.83 -4.03 9.59
C PRO A 200 12.12 -2.82 10.49
N SER A 201 11.58 -1.64 10.17
CA SER A 201 11.75 -0.45 11.02
C SER A 201 11.14 -0.63 12.42
N TRP A 202 9.97 -1.29 12.51
CA TRP A 202 9.33 -1.53 13.79
C TRP A 202 10.04 -2.62 14.61
N ILE A 203 10.66 -3.61 13.95
CA ILE A 203 11.54 -4.58 14.61
C ILE A 203 12.71 -3.83 15.27
N VAL A 204 13.43 -3.02 14.50
CA VAL A 204 14.58 -2.23 15.00
C VAL A 204 14.14 -1.34 16.15
N GLU A 205 13.05 -0.59 16.01
CA GLU A 205 12.58 0.34 17.03
C GLU A 205 12.17 -0.36 18.33
N THR A 206 11.41 -1.44 18.24
CA THR A 206 10.97 -2.21 19.42
C THR A 206 12.14 -2.85 20.14
N GLU A 207 13.14 -3.34 19.41
CA GLU A 207 14.34 -3.95 19.97
C GLU A 207 15.27 -2.89 20.60
N THR A 208 15.50 -1.76 19.92
CA THR A 208 16.33 -0.66 20.44
C THR A 208 15.74 -0.04 21.70
N ARG A 209 14.41 0.14 21.73
CA ARG A 209 13.69 0.64 22.92
C ARG A 209 13.49 -0.42 24.00
N GLY A 210 13.82 -1.69 23.73
CA GLY A 210 13.86 -2.77 24.69
C GLY A 210 12.51 -3.33 25.13
N PHE A 211 11.40 -3.12 24.37
CA PHE A 211 10.08 -3.63 24.74
C PHE A 211 9.54 -4.76 23.84
N GLY A 212 10.21 -5.07 22.72
CA GLY A 212 9.84 -6.14 21.80
C GLY A 212 11.05 -6.90 21.26
N LYS A 213 10.80 -8.11 20.73
CA LYS A 213 11.80 -8.93 20.05
C LYS A 213 11.16 -9.73 18.92
N ALA A 214 11.81 -9.77 17.75
CA ALA A 214 11.31 -10.57 16.63
C ALA A 214 11.44 -12.07 16.94
N ILE A 215 10.36 -12.82 16.70
CA ILE A 215 10.33 -14.30 16.78
C ILE A 215 10.10 -14.95 15.41
N TYR A 216 9.74 -14.15 14.43
CA TYR A 216 9.62 -14.49 13.02
C TYR A 216 9.94 -13.25 12.20
N ASN A 217 10.91 -13.34 11.30
CA ASN A 217 11.41 -12.18 10.57
C ASN A 217 11.55 -12.50 9.09
N THR A 218 10.62 -12.02 8.28
CA THR A 218 10.62 -12.21 6.81
C THR A 218 11.69 -11.40 6.09
N ALA A 219 12.37 -10.48 6.79
CA ALA A 219 13.54 -9.79 6.26
C ALA A 219 14.83 -10.64 6.34
N GLU A 220 14.81 -11.74 7.07
CA GLU A 220 15.92 -12.70 7.05
C GLU A 220 15.90 -13.54 5.76
N ALA A 221 17.06 -13.74 5.16
CA ALA A 221 17.20 -14.43 3.90
C ALA A 221 16.58 -15.84 3.93
N GLY A 222 15.72 -16.14 2.97
CA GLY A 222 15.10 -17.45 2.79
C GLY A 222 13.89 -17.73 3.69
N VAL A 223 13.59 -16.88 4.69
CA VAL A 223 12.43 -17.09 5.59
C VAL A 223 11.12 -16.94 4.83
N PHE A 224 11.00 -15.87 4.05
CA PHE A 224 9.80 -15.64 3.25
C PHE A 224 9.61 -16.71 2.19
N GLU A 225 10.64 -17.01 1.43
CA GLU A 225 10.61 -18.01 0.34
C GLU A 225 10.25 -19.41 0.83
N LYS A 226 10.74 -19.77 2.01
CA LYS A 226 10.43 -21.07 2.65
C LYS A 226 8.95 -21.22 2.95
N ASP A 227 8.33 -20.20 3.52
CA ASP A 227 6.94 -20.28 3.98
C ASP A 227 5.93 -20.02 2.85
N PHE A 228 6.29 -19.15 1.90
CA PHE A 228 5.40 -18.75 0.80
C PHE A 228 5.70 -19.44 -0.53
N GLY A 229 6.79 -20.20 -0.61
CA GLY A 229 7.18 -20.96 -1.82
C GLY A 229 7.84 -20.11 -2.91
N GLY A 230 8.41 -18.96 -2.54
CA GLY A 230 9.07 -18.00 -3.42
C GLY A 230 8.42 -16.60 -3.35
N THR A 231 8.91 -15.70 -4.19
CA THR A 231 8.38 -14.34 -4.28
C THR A 231 6.98 -14.33 -4.90
N LEU A 232 6.13 -13.43 -4.43
CA LEU A 232 4.76 -13.21 -4.91
C LEU A 232 4.42 -11.72 -4.84
N PRO A 233 3.44 -11.20 -5.61
CA PRO A 233 3.03 -9.81 -5.48
C PRO A 233 2.51 -9.54 -4.07
N VAL A 234 3.16 -8.65 -3.34
CA VAL A 234 2.75 -8.28 -1.97
C VAL A 234 2.28 -6.83 -1.89
N LEU A 235 3.05 -5.88 -2.43
CA LEU A 235 2.59 -4.51 -2.55
C LEU A 235 2.44 -4.11 -4.01
N VAL A 236 1.29 -3.55 -4.30
CA VAL A 236 0.88 -3.18 -5.66
C VAL A 236 0.24 -1.80 -5.68
N ILE A 237 0.37 -1.12 -6.81
CA ILE A 237 -0.43 0.05 -7.13
C ILE A 237 -1.60 -0.40 -7.99
N TYR A 238 -2.81 0.01 -7.62
CA TYR A 238 -4.04 -0.40 -8.26
C TYR A 238 -5.06 0.74 -8.30
N ALA A 239 -6.01 0.63 -9.24
CA ALA A 239 -7.10 1.56 -9.45
C ALA A 239 -8.41 0.81 -9.72
N LEU A 240 -9.55 1.50 -9.56
CA LEU A 240 -10.84 0.98 -10.05
C LEU A 240 -10.86 0.96 -11.58
N GLN A 241 -11.56 0.01 -12.16
CA GLN A 241 -11.75 -0.09 -13.60
C GLN A 241 -12.37 1.21 -14.16
N ASP A 242 -13.38 1.75 -13.47
CA ASP A 242 -14.03 3.01 -13.88
C ASP A 242 -13.04 4.18 -13.97
N THR A 243 -12.09 4.28 -13.03
CA THR A 243 -11.02 5.31 -13.06
C THR A 243 -10.16 5.15 -14.32
N ILE A 244 -9.81 3.91 -14.65
CA ILE A 244 -8.98 3.60 -15.83
C ILE A 244 -9.72 3.96 -17.11
N ASP A 245 -11.00 3.59 -17.21
CA ASP A 245 -11.80 3.83 -18.41
C ASP A 245 -12.07 5.32 -18.65
N GLN A 246 -12.25 6.08 -17.57
CA GLN A 246 -12.55 7.52 -17.64
C GLN A 246 -11.32 8.37 -17.91
N ASP A 247 -10.14 7.99 -17.43
CA ASP A 247 -8.94 8.83 -17.51
C ASP A 247 -7.63 8.05 -17.71
N LYS A 248 -7.55 7.35 -18.83
CA LYS A 248 -6.34 6.61 -19.23
C LYS A 248 -5.06 7.46 -19.25
N ALA A 249 -5.19 8.76 -19.58
CA ALA A 249 -4.04 9.65 -19.66
C ALA A 249 -3.42 9.90 -18.28
N THR A 250 -4.24 10.19 -17.26
CA THR A 250 -3.77 10.34 -15.88
C THR A 250 -3.22 9.01 -15.32
N VAL A 251 -3.87 7.87 -15.63
CA VAL A 251 -3.38 6.54 -15.23
C VAL A 251 -2.01 6.28 -15.84
N GLN A 252 -1.82 6.56 -17.14
CA GLN A 252 -0.52 6.39 -17.81
C GLN A 252 0.55 7.30 -17.20
N GLY A 253 0.24 8.58 -16.98
CA GLY A 253 1.16 9.54 -16.35
C GLY A 253 1.57 9.08 -14.94
N PHE A 254 0.62 8.57 -14.18
CA PHE A 254 0.87 8.03 -12.84
C PHE A 254 1.82 6.82 -12.88
N VAL A 255 1.57 5.84 -13.75
CA VAL A 255 2.42 4.65 -13.91
C VAL A 255 3.82 5.03 -14.41
N ASN A 256 3.91 5.98 -15.35
CA ASN A 256 5.19 6.53 -15.82
C ASN A 256 6.03 7.09 -14.66
N ALA A 257 5.42 7.93 -13.82
CA ALA A 257 6.10 8.54 -12.67
C ALA A 257 6.57 7.50 -11.64
N ALA A 258 5.72 6.53 -11.31
CA ALA A 258 6.06 5.43 -10.41
C ALA A 258 7.22 4.58 -10.98
N TYR A 259 7.17 4.24 -12.26
CA TYR A 259 8.24 3.48 -12.93
C TYR A 259 9.57 4.24 -12.95
N ARG A 260 9.56 5.55 -13.20
CA ARG A 260 10.76 6.42 -13.11
C ARG A 260 11.37 6.38 -11.71
N ALA A 261 10.54 6.43 -10.66
CA ALA A 261 11.01 6.32 -9.28
C ALA A 261 11.68 4.96 -9.01
N MET A 262 11.08 3.87 -9.50
CA MET A 262 11.66 2.52 -9.37
C MET A 262 13.02 2.43 -10.07
N ARG A 263 13.16 3.01 -11.26
CA ARG A 263 14.45 3.08 -11.97
C ARG A 263 15.49 3.89 -11.22
N TRP A 264 15.10 5.06 -10.71
CA TRP A 264 16.02 5.92 -9.96
C TRP A 264 16.51 5.21 -8.70
N VAL A 265 15.61 4.66 -7.89
CA VAL A 265 15.96 4.03 -6.61
C VAL A 265 16.80 2.76 -6.79
N LYS A 266 16.74 2.12 -7.96
CA LYS A 266 17.60 0.96 -8.30
C LYS A 266 19.08 1.30 -8.19
N THR A 267 19.48 2.50 -8.64
CA THR A 267 20.88 2.93 -8.71
C THR A 267 21.28 3.90 -7.61
N ALA A 268 20.32 4.61 -7.01
CA ALA A 268 20.59 5.59 -5.95
C ALA A 268 21.19 4.90 -4.71
N PRO A 269 22.24 5.46 -4.08
CA PRO A 269 22.74 4.99 -2.80
C PRO A 269 21.66 5.06 -1.71
N LEU A 270 21.71 4.15 -0.73
CA LEU A 270 20.72 4.11 0.36
C LEU A 270 20.63 5.44 1.12
N ASP A 271 21.77 6.08 1.38
CA ASP A 271 21.81 7.37 2.10
C ASP A 271 21.15 8.50 1.29
N GLU A 272 21.24 8.48 -0.04
CA GLU A 272 20.54 9.43 -0.90
C GLU A 272 19.03 9.19 -0.88
N VAL A 273 18.59 7.92 -0.94
CA VAL A 273 17.16 7.56 -0.82
C VAL A 273 16.62 8.01 0.53
N TYR A 274 17.34 7.70 1.61
CA TYR A 274 16.96 8.13 2.96
C TYR A 274 16.86 9.66 3.07
N ALA A 275 17.89 10.40 2.66
CA ALA A 275 17.91 11.86 2.70
C ALA A 275 16.73 12.50 1.92
N LEU A 276 16.34 11.88 0.81
CA LEU A 276 15.21 12.37 0.01
C LEU A 276 13.87 12.28 0.76
N VAL A 277 13.63 11.19 1.49
CA VAL A 277 12.29 10.89 2.07
C VAL A 277 12.17 11.27 3.55
N ALA A 278 13.29 11.39 4.28
CA ALA A 278 13.33 11.48 5.73
C ALA A 278 12.50 12.63 6.29
N ASP A 279 12.77 13.86 5.86
CA ASP A 279 12.16 15.06 6.45
C ASP A 279 10.64 15.12 6.23
N LYS A 280 10.17 14.72 5.06
CA LYS A 280 8.75 14.84 4.69
C LYS A 280 7.92 13.68 5.21
N TYR A 281 8.44 12.46 5.17
CA TYR A 281 7.63 11.26 5.39
C TYR A 281 7.99 10.47 6.65
N PHE A 282 9.20 10.65 7.18
CA PHE A 282 9.71 9.90 8.33
C PHE A 282 10.20 10.80 9.48
N ALA A 283 9.77 12.06 9.51
CA ALA A 283 10.11 12.97 10.60
C ALA A 283 9.70 12.38 11.95
N GLY A 284 10.66 12.37 12.90
CA GLY A 284 10.46 11.84 14.26
C GLY A 284 10.57 10.32 14.39
N ILE A 285 10.89 9.59 13.31
CA ILE A 285 11.20 8.15 13.36
C ILE A 285 12.73 8.00 13.42
N ASP A 286 13.19 7.00 14.19
CA ASP A 286 14.63 6.73 14.33
C ASP A 286 15.28 6.51 12.94
N PRO A 287 16.29 7.29 12.58
CA PRO A 287 17.02 7.14 11.31
C PRO A 287 17.56 5.73 11.07
N VAL A 288 18.00 5.03 12.13
CA VAL A 288 18.51 3.65 12.03
C VAL A 288 17.38 2.71 11.61
N ALA A 289 16.20 2.87 12.19
CA ALA A 289 15.03 2.06 11.87
C ALA A 289 14.55 2.29 10.43
N VAL A 290 14.47 3.56 9.99
CA VAL A 290 14.08 3.90 8.61
C VAL A 290 15.08 3.37 7.59
N LYS A 291 16.38 3.53 7.84
CA LYS A 291 17.44 3.03 6.96
C LYS A 291 17.45 1.49 6.88
N ALA A 292 17.17 0.81 7.99
CA ALA A 292 17.09 -0.67 8.00
C ALA A 292 15.95 -1.16 7.09
N GLU A 293 14.76 -0.52 7.17
CA GLU A 293 13.64 -0.85 6.30
C GLU A 293 13.92 -0.51 4.83
N LEU A 294 14.36 0.71 4.54
CA LEU A 294 14.75 1.12 3.19
C LEU A 294 15.85 0.22 2.58
N GLY A 295 16.79 -0.23 3.40
CA GLY A 295 17.86 -1.14 2.97
C GLY A 295 17.32 -2.49 2.57
N PHE A 296 16.39 -3.05 3.35
CA PHE A 296 15.70 -4.28 3.01
C PHE A 296 14.83 -4.10 1.75
N ASP A 297 13.97 -3.09 1.74
CA ASP A 297 13.04 -2.84 0.64
C ASP A 297 13.81 -2.59 -0.67
N LYS A 298 14.93 -1.83 -0.61
CA LYS A 298 15.82 -1.64 -1.76
C LYS A 298 16.40 -2.94 -2.30
N ALA A 299 16.61 -3.95 -1.48
CA ALA A 299 17.08 -5.27 -1.92
C ALA A 299 15.95 -6.12 -2.53
N THR A 300 14.69 -5.82 -2.23
CA THR A 300 13.51 -6.63 -2.58
C THR A 300 12.50 -5.96 -3.50
N TRP A 301 12.62 -4.65 -3.76
CA TRP A 301 11.75 -3.94 -4.70
C TRP A 301 11.79 -4.54 -6.10
N VAL A 302 10.64 -4.55 -6.75
CA VAL A 302 10.48 -5.00 -8.14
C VAL A 302 10.78 -3.83 -9.06
N TYR A 303 12.03 -3.70 -9.51
CA TYR A 303 12.48 -2.55 -10.28
C TYR A 303 11.90 -2.43 -11.68
N ASP A 304 11.33 -3.51 -12.23
CA ASP A 304 10.61 -3.51 -13.49
C ASP A 304 9.08 -3.41 -13.31
N GLY A 305 8.59 -3.52 -12.07
CA GLY A 305 7.17 -3.39 -11.74
C GLY A 305 6.31 -4.58 -12.15
N ARG A 306 6.90 -5.64 -12.71
CA ARG A 306 6.15 -6.73 -13.36
C ARG A 306 5.61 -7.75 -12.37
N ILE A 307 4.45 -8.25 -12.72
CA ILE A 307 3.84 -9.44 -12.12
C ILE A 307 3.74 -10.48 -13.25
N ASP A 308 4.33 -11.63 -13.07
CA ASP A 308 4.15 -12.77 -13.96
C ASP A 308 3.08 -13.74 -13.41
N GLN A 309 2.60 -14.63 -14.28
CA GLN A 309 1.59 -15.61 -13.91
C GLN A 309 2.06 -16.51 -12.75
N ALA A 310 3.34 -16.93 -12.75
CA ALA A 310 3.86 -17.85 -11.75
C ALA A 310 3.92 -17.19 -10.35
N SER A 311 4.31 -15.91 -10.26
CA SER A 311 4.32 -15.18 -9.01
C SER A 311 2.89 -14.90 -8.50
N TYR A 312 1.97 -14.58 -9.40
CA TYR A 312 0.56 -14.44 -9.07
C TYR A 312 -0.03 -15.74 -8.51
N ASP A 313 0.27 -16.87 -9.13
CA ASP A 313 -0.20 -18.20 -8.69
C ASP A 313 0.36 -18.57 -7.31
N ARG A 314 1.58 -18.13 -6.96
CA ARG A 314 2.10 -18.27 -5.59
C ARG A 314 1.30 -17.43 -4.59
N GLY A 315 0.89 -16.22 -4.97
CA GLY A 315 0.03 -15.35 -4.17
C GLY A 315 -1.35 -15.93 -3.91
N ALA A 316 -1.83 -16.79 -4.80
CA ALA A 316 -3.11 -17.49 -4.63
C ALA A 316 -3.20 -18.27 -3.30
N LYS A 317 -2.08 -18.80 -2.80
CA LYS A 317 -2.04 -19.57 -1.53
C LYS A 317 -2.46 -18.74 -0.32
N PRO A 318 -1.85 -17.58 -0.01
CA PRO A 318 -2.29 -16.74 1.10
C PRO A 318 -3.61 -15.99 0.83
N TRP A 319 -3.99 -15.73 -0.44
CA TRP A 319 -5.18 -14.92 -0.74
C TRP A 319 -6.47 -15.72 -0.76
N TYR A 320 -6.50 -16.90 -1.43
CA TYR A 320 -7.73 -17.66 -1.71
C TYR A 320 -7.93 -18.82 -0.73
N ARG A 321 -7.96 -18.49 0.57
CA ARG A 321 -8.13 -19.48 1.62
C ARG A 321 -9.37 -19.19 2.47
N LYS A 322 -9.83 -20.18 3.20
CA LYS A 322 -10.96 -20.02 4.12
C LYS A 322 -10.63 -18.90 5.13
N GLY A 323 -11.54 -17.95 5.28
CA GLY A 323 -11.41 -16.83 6.22
C GLY A 323 -10.93 -15.53 5.61
N THR A 324 -10.40 -15.52 4.37
CA THR A 324 -10.14 -14.26 3.64
C THR A 324 -11.34 -13.77 2.86
N ASP A 325 -12.30 -14.66 2.55
CA ASP A 325 -13.50 -14.39 1.75
C ASP A 325 -13.20 -13.79 0.38
N ILE A 326 -12.05 -14.17 -0.21
CA ILE A 326 -11.62 -13.74 -1.53
C ILE A 326 -11.88 -14.89 -2.51
N PRO A 327 -12.77 -14.75 -3.50
CA PRO A 327 -12.98 -15.75 -4.54
C PRO A 327 -11.77 -15.78 -5.48
N GLN A 328 -11.50 -16.96 -6.05
CA GLN A 328 -10.45 -17.09 -7.05
C GLN A 328 -10.71 -16.16 -8.23
N THR A 329 -9.71 -15.38 -8.58
CA THR A 329 -9.72 -14.45 -9.71
C THR A 329 -8.58 -14.83 -10.64
N LYS A 330 -8.83 -14.84 -11.96
CA LYS A 330 -7.76 -15.13 -12.93
C LYS A 330 -6.82 -13.93 -13.04
N TYR A 331 -5.56 -14.20 -13.33
CA TYR A 331 -4.53 -13.17 -13.53
C TYR A 331 -4.99 -12.07 -14.50
N GLN A 332 -5.47 -12.43 -15.68
CA GLN A 332 -5.89 -11.48 -16.72
C GLN A 332 -7.12 -10.64 -16.33
N ASP A 333 -7.88 -11.07 -15.34
CA ASP A 333 -9.08 -10.35 -14.90
C ASP A 333 -8.71 -9.23 -13.90
N ILE A 334 -7.53 -9.30 -13.26
CA ILE A 334 -7.13 -8.36 -12.20
C ILE A 334 -5.82 -7.62 -12.49
N VAL A 335 -4.91 -8.16 -13.32
CA VAL A 335 -3.61 -7.55 -13.66
C VAL A 335 -3.68 -6.91 -15.04
N ASP A 336 -3.30 -5.64 -15.15
CA ASP A 336 -3.15 -4.91 -16.41
C ASP A 336 -1.75 -4.30 -16.50
N MET A 337 -0.86 -4.97 -17.23
CA MET A 337 0.51 -4.52 -17.42
C MET A 337 0.67 -3.56 -18.62
N SER A 338 -0.39 -3.23 -19.35
CA SER A 338 -0.30 -2.42 -20.59
C SER A 338 0.24 -1.01 -20.33
N PHE A 339 -0.13 -0.38 -19.21
CA PHE A 339 0.38 0.92 -18.80
C PHE A 339 1.87 0.85 -18.44
N LEU A 340 2.29 -0.23 -17.80
CA LEU A 340 3.68 -0.48 -17.46
C LEU A 340 4.52 -0.74 -18.73
N ASP A 341 4.00 -1.51 -19.69
CA ASP A 341 4.66 -1.73 -20.98
C ASP A 341 4.92 -0.42 -21.72
N ALA A 342 3.94 0.48 -21.74
CA ALA A 342 4.08 1.80 -22.32
C ALA A 342 5.11 2.67 -21.55
N ALA A 343 5.13 2.61 -20.21
CA ALA A 343 6.13 3.31 -19.40
C ALA A 343 7.55 2.79 -19.67
N GLN A 344 7.72 1.46 -19.78
CA GLN A 344 9.00 0.83 -20.10
C GLN A 344 9.48 1.17 -21.51
N ALA A 345 8.58 1.28 -22.47
CA ALA A 345 8.92 1.71 -23.82
C ALA A 345 9.36 3.18 -23.87
N LYS A 346 8.72 4.06 -23.07
CA LYS A 346 9.04 5.49 -22.99
C LYS A 346 10.35 5.76 -22.25
N TYR A 347 10.63 5.02 -21.19
CA TYR A 347 11.77 5.22 -20.30
C TYR A 347 12.71 4.00 -20.34
N LYS A 348 13.39 3.81 -21.46
CA LYS A 348 14.38 2.73 -21.65
C LYS A 348 15.67 2.96 -20.86
#